data_e04834e782d7c39eb54631c795faa2f1
#
_entry.id   e04834e782d7c39eb54631c795faa2f1
#
_cell.length_a   1.000
_cell.length_b   1.000
_cell.length_c   1.000
_cell.angle_alpha   90.00
_cell.angle_beta   90.00
_cell.angle_gamma   90.00
#
_symmetry.space_group_name_H-M   'P 1'
#
loop_
_entity.id
_entity.type
_entity.pdbx_description
1 polymer ?
#
loop_
_entity_poly.entity_id
_entity_poly.type
_entity_poly.pdbx_seq_one_letter_code
_entity_poly.pdbx_strand_id
1 'polypeptide(L)'
;MKTCWGFELMIIWVLSVLLFLGRLGSGFDPVDNYLLNCGSSGDIKVGGRVFVGDKSAAKFLSTPKDILANDSSSSIPVSDDSQLYQTARIFTGTSSFKFSISHGGRHWIRLYFYPFVYASFNMSSASFSVSTQNNVLLSDFSPRNVSFKEFSVNVTSSDLVLTFEPSSNSFAYVNAIEVVSVPDELIPEDATTINPVGAFRGLYAQALETIARVNMGGSPLASSNDTLGRNWVTDQSFLLRPQLASSLSKIPSVIYPQQGATRDSAPPTVYGTCTKMKVDAGETNVNFNVTWEFSVDPGFKYLLRFHFCDIVSPSPNQLLFNIYVDSSNIAPEFDPGAAVGSVLSTAYFLDYVVSTDRNRLRLSIGPSHRSAFADAFINGLEIMKMNNSKGSLSSADFVPSPSSSGSKKIGVIVGVCVGVPVALAVIVVLFCMHRRRKQELLGQSKTWIPEMVNLAEWAMKWQKKGQLEQIIDPKLLGRIRPDSLRKFGETGEKCLADFGVDRPSMGDVLWNLEYALQLQEAVIQNDPDENSTNLIGDLSPQVNNFSHIEASPAQGEATNLDDLSGVSMSRVFSQLVKSEGR
;
A
#
# COMPACT_ATOMS: atom_id res chain seq x y z
N MET A 1 -31.53 -64.06 4.62
CA MET A 1 -30.10 -63.67 4.67
C MET A 1 -29.68 -62.52 3.69
N LYS A 2 -30.65 -61.82 3.04
CA LYS A 2 -30.33 -60.71 2.09
C LYS A 2 -30.61 -59.29 2.64
N THR A 3 -31.16 -59.15 3.83
CA THR A 3 -31.54 -57.85 4.42
C THR A 3 -30.47 -57.23 5.36
N CYS A 4 -29.47 -57.99 5.80
CA CYS A 4 -28.44 -57.49 6.72
C CYS A 4 -27.32 -56.68 6.00
N TRP A 5 -26.99 -57.03 4.75
CA TRP A 5 -25.88 -56.36 4.00
C TRP A 5 -26.20 -54.92 3.58
N GLY A 6 -27.48 -54.61 3.34
CA GLY A 6 -27.89 -53.25 2.99
C GLY A 6 -27.79 -52.27 4.17
N PHE A 7 -28.02 -52.77 5.39
CA PHE A 7 -27.96 -51.92 6.59
C PHE A 7 -26.53 -51.62 7.03
N GLU A 8 -25.60 -52.57 6.89
CA GLU A 8 -24.17 -52.34 7.16
C GLU A 8 -23.55 -51.40 6.16
N LEU A 9 -23.84 -51.51 4.87
CA LEU A 9 -23.37 -50.56 3.83
C LEU A 9 -23.94 -49.16 4.05
N MET A 10 -25.18 -49.02 4.50
CA MET A 10 -25.79 -47.74 4.82
C MET A 10 -25.11 -47.08 6.05
N ILE A 11 -24.78 -47.88 7.08
CA ILE A 11 -24.07 -47.40 8.27
C ILE A 11 -22.65 -46.94 7.90
N ILE A 12 -21.91 -47.72 7.07
CA ILE A 12 -20.59 -47.36 6.60
C ILE A 12 -20.66 -46.08 5.76
N TRP A 13 -21.69 -45.94 4.91
CA TRP A 13 -21.86 -44.72 4.10
C TRP A 13 -22.22 -43.51 4.96
N VAL A 14 -23.12 -43.64 5.95
CA VAL A 14 -23.44 -42.58 6.91
C VAL A 14 -22.26 -42.21 7.77
N LEU A 15 -21.46 -43.17 8.24
CA LEU A 15 -20.23 -42.93 8.99
C LEU A 15 -19.16 -42.24 8.11
N SER A 16 -19.02 -42.63 6.85
CA SER A 16 -18.10 -42.00 5.93
C SER A 16 -18.51 -40.54 5.59
N VAL A 17 -19.82 -40.30 5.43
CA VAL A 17 -20.40 -38.98 5.23
C VAL A 17 -20.23 -38.10 6.49
N LEU A 18 -20.46 -38.68 7.69
CA LEU A 18 -20.24 -37.98 8.96
C LEU A 18 -18.76 -37.68 9.21
N LEU A 19 -17.86 -38.60 8.84
CA LEU A 19 -16.40 -38.35 8.88
C LEU A 19 -15.96 -37.29 7.84
N PHE A 20 -16.58 -37.28 6.67
CA PHE A 20 -16.34 -36.29 5.64
C PHE A 20 -16.90 -34.91 6.04
N LEU A 21 -18.12 -34.85 6.61
CA LEU A 21 -18.71 -33.63 7.15
C LEU A 21 -17.97 -33.12 8.39
N GLY A 22 -17.40 -34.00 9.22
CA GLY A 22 -16.53 -33.65 10.34
C GLY A 22 -15.22 -33.01 9.91
N ARG A 23 -14.69 -33.36 8.72
CA ARG A 23 -13.49 -32.70 8.14
C ARG A 23 -13.78 -31.35 7.49
N LEU A 24 -15.02 -31.08 7.09
CA LEU A 24 -15.42 -29.77 6.54
C LEU A 24 -15.50 -28.64 7.57
N GLY A 25 -15.37 -28.95 8.85
CA GLY A 25 -15.43 -27.98 9.96
C GLY A 25 -14.13 -27.80 10.75
N SER A 26 -13.10 -28.64 10.51
CA SER A 26 -11.80 -28.49 11.19
C SER A 26 -10.93 -27.49 10.42
N GLY A 27 -10.41 -26.46 11.09
CA GLY A 27 -9.38 -25.58 10.56
C GLY A 27 -8.13 -26.36 10.16
N PHE A 28 -7.17 -25.69 9.54
CA PHE A 28 -5.88 -26.26 9.16
C PHE A 28 -5.16 -26.87 10.38
N ASP A 29 -4.69 -28.11 10.24
CA ASP A 29 -3.89 -28.80 11.26
C ASP A 29 -2.41 -28.74 10.83
N PRO A 30 -1.57 -27.94 11.52
CA PRO A 30 -0.19 -27.74 11.12
C PRO A 30 0.64 -29.02 11.32
N VAL A 31 1.35 -29.45 10.27
CA VAL A 31 2.29 -30.59 10.32
C VAL A 31 3.49 -30.27 11.19
N ASP A 32 4.05 -29.07 11.07
CA ASP A 32 5.10 -28.54 11.92
C ASP A 32 4.48 -27.54 12.90
N ASN A 33 4.56 -27.85 14.22
CA ASN A 33 3.90 -27.08 15.26
C ASN A 33 4.77 -27.00 16.50
N TYR A 34 5.72 -26.07 16.49
CA TYR A 34 6.66 -25.80 17.58
C TYR A 34 6.22 -24.57 18.36
N LEU A 35 5.78 -24.76 19.60
CA LEU A 35 5.34 -23.72 20.51
C LEU A 35 6.20 -23.78 21.77
N LEU A 36 7.08 -22.79 21.98
CA LEU A 36 8.05 -22.77 23.06
C LEU A 36 7.75 -21.64 24.06
N ASN A 37 7.67 -22.00 25.35
CA ASN A 37 7.62 -21.06 26.46
C ASN A 37 9.03 -20.91 27.05
N CYS A 38 9.77 -19.91 26.56
CA CYS A 38 11.17 -19.73 26.86
C CYS A 38 11.40 -19.27 28.31
N GLY A 39 12.38 -19.87 28.98
CA GLY A 39 12.70 -19.57 30.39
C GLY A 39 11.81 -20.29 31.41
N SER A 40 10.75 -20.98 30.97
CA SER A 40 9.83 -21.71 31.85
C SER A 40 10.29 -23.13 32.15
N SER A 41 10.15 -23.61 33.35
CA SER A 41 10.43 -25.00 33.72
C SER A 41 9.31 -25.98 33.29
N GLY A 42 8.11 -25.49 32.99
CA GLY A 42 6.93 -26.29 32.68
C GLY A 42 6.17 -25.80 31.45
N ASP A 43 5.31 -26.67 30.96
CA ASP A 43 4.41 -26.38 29.84
C ASP A 43 3.25 -25.51 30.31
N ILE A 44 2.73 -24.65 29.43
CA ILE A 44 1.56 -23.82 29.68
C ILE A 44 0.55 -23.93 28.53
N LYS A 45 -0.72 -23.69 28.82
CA LYS A 45 -1.79 -23.67 27.82
C LYS A 45 -2.28 -22.24 27.61
N VAL A 46 -2.11 -21.73 26.40
CA VAL A 46 -2.52 -20.38 26.00
C VAL A 46 -3.33 -20.46 24.70
N GLY A 47 -4.51 -19.84 24.67
CA GLY A 47 -5.37 -19.83 23.48
C GLY A 47 -5.78 -21.24 22.99
N GLY A 48 -5.85 -22.22 23.90
CA GLY A 48 -6.13 -23.61 23.55
C GLY A 48 -4.93 -24.43 23.09
N ARG A 49 -3.75 -23.81 22.88
CA ARG A 49 -2.49 -24.43 22.41
C ARG A 49 -1.52 -24.64 23.56
N VAL A 50 -0.71 -25.70 23.50
CA VAL A 50 0.27 -26.03 24.56
C VAL A 50 1.67 -25.54 24.15
N PHE A 51 2.21 -24.62 24.92
CA PHE A 51 3.59 -24.14 24.78
C PHE A 51 4.47 -24.96 25.72
N VAL A 52 5.47 -25.64 25.16
CA VAL A 52 6.39 -26.48 25.94
C VAL A 52 7.45 -25.65 26.62
N GLY A 53 7.76 -25.99 27.86
CA GLY A 53 8.81 -25.32 28.64
C GLY A 53 10.22 -25.66 28.18
N ASP A 54 11.20 -24.93 28.70
CA ASP A 54 12.63 -25.02 28.31
C ASP A 54 13.23 -26.42 28.44
N LYS A 55 12.81 -27.20 29.42
CA LYS A 55 13.29 -28.59 29.56
C LYS A 55 13.04 -29.42 28.31
N SER A 56 11.89 -29.27 27.69
CA SER A 56 11.51 -29.95 26.45
C SER A 56 12.07 -29.21 25.22
N ALA A 57 12.28 -27.90 25.31
CA ALA A 57 12.80 -27.06 24.25
C ALA A 57 14.34 -27.11 24.11
N ALA A 58 15.07 -27.56 25.16
CA ALA A 58 16.53 -27.62 25.17
C ALA A 58 17.13 -28.44 24.01
N LYS A 59 16.42 -29.44 23.51
CA LYS A 59 16.84 -30.25 22.35
C LYS A 59 16.95 -29.47 21.05
N PHE A 60 16.27 -28.32 20.94
CA PHE A 60 16.32 -27.45 19.77
C PHE A 60 17.39 -26.37 19.88
N LEU A 61 17.87 -26.07 21.09
CA LEU A 61 18.70 -24.90 21.40
C LEU A 61 20.18 -25.22 21.46
N SER A 62 20.97 -24.38 20.78
CA SER A 62 22.43 -24.29 20.95
C SER A 62 22.74 -22.89 21.50
N THR A 63 23.34 -22.81 22.69
CA THR A 63 23.64 -21.54 23.38
C THR A 63 24.91 -21.65 24.23
N PRO A 64 25.74 -20.59 24.32
CA PRO A 64 26.95 -20.60 25.15
C PRO A 64 26.66 -20.69 26.66
N LYS A 65 25.54 -20.12 27.08
CA LYS A 65 25.13 -20.12 28.53
C LYS A 65 23.64 -20.36 28.64
N ASP A 66 23.25 -21.08 29.64
CA ASP A 66 21.88 -21.42 29.98
C ASP A 66 21.33 -20.47 31.05
N ILE A 67 20.65 -19.39 30.65
CA ILE A 67 20.11 -18.38 31.53
C ILE A 67 18.59 -18.32 31.36
N LEU A 68 17.89 -18.81 32.41
CA LEU A 68 16.43 -18.77 32.49
C LEU A 68 16.03 -17.63 33.43
N ALA A 69 15.17 -16.74 32.94
CA ALA A 69 14.69 -15.60 33.67
C ALA A 69 13.19 -15.72 33.95
N ASN A 70 12.76 -15.27 35.11
CA ASN A 70 11.37 -15.17 35.49
C ASN A 70 11.05 -13.78 36.03
N ASP A 71 9.92 -13.22 35.62
CA ASP A 71 9.39 -11.97 36.15
C ASP A 71 8.76 -12.23 37.54
N SER A 72 9.25 -11.55 38.56
CA SER A 72 8.66 -11.54 39.88
C SER A 72 7.69 -10.38 40.09
N SER A 73 7.57 -9.46 39.10
CA SER A 73 6.66 -8.32 39.16
C SER A 73 5.28 -8.70 38.61
N SER A 74 4.21 -8.19 39.18
CA SER A 74 2.83 -8.40 38.73
C SER A 74 2.38 -7.40 37.65
N SER A 75 3.31 -6.79 36.90
CA SER A 75 3.05 -5.66 36.01
C SER A 75 2.76 -6.04 34.57
N ILE A 76 2.57 -7.33 34.27
CA ILE A 76 2.32 -7.80 32.92
C ILE A 76 0.93 -7.33 32.44
N PRO A 77 0.81 -6.73 31.24
CA PRO A 77 -0.49 -6.35 30.68
C PRO A 77 -1.43 -7.56 30.57
N VAL A 78 -2.66 -7.40 30.99
CA VAL A 78 -3.68 -8.46 30.90
C VAL A 78 -4.06 -8.66 29.45
N SER A 79 -3.67 -9.81 28.89
CA SER A 79 -4.03 -10.28 27.54
C SER A 79 -4.15 -11.79 27.58
N ASP A 80 -4.74 -12.39 26.56
CA ASP A 80 -4.85 -13.85 26.42
C ASP A 80 -3.47 -14.53 26.43
N ASP A 81 -2.44 -13.81 25.98
CA ASP A 81 -1.05 -14.29 25.88
C ASP A 81 -0.18 -13.87 27.08
N SER A 82 -0.74 -13.23 28.11
CA SER A 82 0.02 -12.67 29.25
C SER A 82 0.91 -13.69 29.95
N GLN A 83 0.50 -14.96 29.99
CA GLN A 83 1.30 -16.04 30.59
C GLN A 83 2.63 -16.29 29.87
N LEU A 84 2.73 -16.01 28.55
CA LEU A 84 3.94 -16.18 27.76
C LEU A 84 5.02 -15.14 28.10
N TYR A 85 4.66 -14.06 28.75
CA TYR A 85 5.56 -12.96 29.09
C TYR A 85 6.16 -13.08 30.49
N GLN A 86 5.76 -14.09 31.31
CA GLN A 86 6.22 -14.27 32.68
C GLN A 86 7.66 -14.77 32.78
N THR A 87 8.16 -15.42 31.74
CA THR A 87 9.49 -15.99 31.68
C THR A 87 10.20 -15.59 30.40
N ALA A 88 11.52 -15.64 30.38
CA ALA A 88 12.33 -15.39 29.21
C ALA A 88 13.62 -16.21 29.26
N ARG A 89 14.15 -16.51 28.09
CA ARG A 89 15.50 -17.01 27.91
C ARG A 89 16.42 -15.88 27.50
N ILE A 90 17.57 -15.76 28.16
CA ILE A 90 18.59 -14.73 27.91
C ILE A 90 19.80 -15.35 27.25
N PHE A 91 20.31 -14.67 26.20
CA PHE A 91 21.47 -15.07 25.40
C PHE A 91 22.57 -14.02 25.53
N THR A 92 23.74 -14.41 26.06
CA THR A 92 24.92 -13.54 26.19
C THR A 92 25.92 -13.72 25.02
N GLY A 93 25.58 -14.53 24.03
CA GLY A 93 26.32 -14.77 22.80
C GLY A 93 25.41 -15.39 21.75
N THR A 94 25.91 -15.53 20.55
CA THR A 94 25.16 -16.12 19.43
C THR A 94 24.55 -17.44 19.84
N SER A 95 23.24 -17.55 19.69
CA SER A 95 22.45 -18.71 20.10
C SER A 95 21.44 -19.05 19.01
N SER A 96 21.15 -20.32 18.81
CA SER A 96 20.26 -20.75 17.73
C SER A 96 19.31 -21.85 18.16
N PHE A 97 18.07 -21.75 17.70
CA PHE A 97 17.10 -22.85 17.72
C PHE A 97 17.06 -23.52 16.37
N LYS A 98 17.13 -24.85 16.37
CA LYS A 98 17.05 -25.68 15.15
C LYS A 98 15.77 -26.52 15.20
N PHE A 99 14.85 -26.25 14.28
CA PHE A 99 13.58 -26.97 14.14
C PHE A 99 13.64 -27.89 12.92
N SER A 100 13.31 -29.16 13.09
CA SER A 100 13.21 -30.10 11.96
C SER A 100 11.88 -29.87 11.24
N ILE A 101 11.93 -29.63 9.94
CA ILE A 101 10.77 -29.35 9.11
C ILE A 101 10.35 -30.60 8.38
N SER A 102 9.14 -31.06 8.69
CA SER A 102 8.58 -32.29 8.13
C SER A 102 7.98 -32.07 6.73
N HIS A 103 7.49 -30.86 6.48
CA HIS A 103 6.94 -30.48 5.19
C HIS A 103 7.45 -29.09 4.80
N GLY A 104 8.23 -29.03 3.71
CA GLY A 104 8.68 -27.75 3.16
C GLY A 104 7.48 -26.91 2.73
N GLY A 105 7.62 -25.58 2.74
CA GLY A 105 6.56 -24.66 2.41
C GLY A 105 6.49 -23.48 3.35
N ARG A 106 5.32 -22.84 3.41
CA ARG A 106 5.11 -21.61 4.17
C ARG A 106 5.01 -21.90 5.67
N HIS A 107 5.81 -21.17 6.47
CA HIS A 107 5.80 -21.25 7.93
C HIS A 107 5.67 -19.86 8.54
N TRP A 108 4.97 -19.77 9.66
CA TRP A 108 5.02 -18.61 10.51
C TRP A 108 6.04 -18.78 11.61
N ILE A 109 6.80 -17.69 11.86
CA ILE A 109 7.69 -17.51 12.99
C ILE A 109 7.10 -16.38 13.82
N ARG A 110 6.70 -16.65 15.06
CA ARG A 110 6.18 -15.66 16.00
C ARG A 110 7.10 -15.55 17.18
N LEU A 111 7.48 -14.33 17.51
CA LEU A 111 8.41 -14.01 18.59
C LEU A 111 7.73 -13.06 19.57
N TYR A 112 7.82 -13.41 20.84
CA TYR A 112 7.21 -12.68 21.94
C TYR A 112 8.28 -12.03 22.78
N PHE A 113 8.18 -10.74 23.04
CA PHE A 113 9.13 -9.95 23.81
C PHE A 113 8.39 -9.09 24.84
N TYR A 114 8.76 -9.27 26.12
CA TYR A 114 8.36 -8.41 27.21
C TYR A 114 9.58 -8.14 28.09
N PRO A 115 10.05 -6.87 28.16
CA PRO A 115 11.24 -6.54 28.93
C PRO A 115 10.93 -6.44 30.42
N PHE A 116 11.66 -7.18 31.24
CA PHE A 116 11.70 -7.06 32.70
C PHE A 116 13.15 -7.08 33.20
N VAL A 117 13.35 -6.88 34.51
CA VAL A 117 14.68 -6.94 35.10
C VAL A 117 14.84 -8.29 35.78
N TYR A 118 15.93 -9.00 35.43
CA TYR A 118 16.32 -10.26 36.06
C TYR A 118 17.82 -10.24 36.39
N ALA A 119 18.16 -10.36 37.69
CA ALA A 119 19.54 -10.24 38.18
C ALA A 119 20.23 -8.96 37.64
N SER A 120 21.32 -9.11 36.88
CA SER A 120 22.03 -7.99 36.25
C SER A 120 21.51 -7.61 34.86
N PHE A 121 20.49 -8.31 34.36
CA PHE A 121 19.96 -8.10 33.01
C PHE A 121 18.72 -7.20 33.05
N ASN A 122 18.85 -5.99 32.52
CA ASN A 122 17.71 -5.13 32.25
C ASN A 122 17.31 -5.30 30.77
N MET A 123 16.26 -6.06 30.52
CA MET A 123 15.85 -6.41 29.13
C MET A 123 15.43 -5.19 28.28
N SER A 124 15.05 -4.07 28.92
CA SER A 124 14.76 -2.82 28.17
C SER A 124 16.02 -2.20 27.54
N SER A 125 17.22 -2.62 27.97
CA SER A 125 18.49 -2.18 27.39
C SER A 125 19.09 -3.20 26.41
N ALA A 126 18.42 -4.32 26.17
CA ALA A 126 18.88 -5.32 25.21
C ALA A 126 18.87 -4.78 23.78
N SER A 127 19.88 -5.17 23.00
CA SER A 127 19.97 -4.92 21.56
C SER A 127 20.54 -6.15 20.88
N PHE A 128 19.84 -6.65 19.86
CA PHE A 128 20.22 -7.90 19.18
C PHE A 128 19.57 -8.02 17.80
N SER A 129 20.06 -8.94 17.01
CA SER A 129 19.50 -9.31 15.72
C SER A 129 18.90 -10.72 15.77
N VAL A 130 17.90 -10.97 14.92
CA VAL A 130 17.30 -12.30 14.76
C VAL A 130 17.24 -12.62 13.28
N SER A 131 17.74 -13.81 12.90
CA SER A 131 17.79 -14.26 11.51
C SER A 131 17.41 -15.73 11.35
N THR A 132 16.98 -16.08 10.14
CA THR A 132 16.96 -17.47 9.66
C THR A 132 18.18 -17.69 8.76
N GLN A 133 18.31 -18.89 8.16
CA GLN A 133 19.40 -19.16 7.21
C GLN A 133 19.38 -18.21 6.00
N ASN A 134 18.20 -17.77 5.58
CA ASN A 134 18.00 -17.03 4.33
C ASN A 134 17.54 -15.58 4.53
N ASN A 135 17.06 -15.23 5.71
CA ASN A 135 16.44 -13.94 5.95
C ASN A 135 16.88 -13.31 7.28
N VAL A 136 17.12 -12.01 7.26
CA VAL A 136 17.26 -11.20 8.46
C VAL A 136 15.85 -10.73 8.85
N LEU A 137 15.36 -11.17 10.00
CA LEU A 137 14.05 -10.84 10.51
C LEU A 137 14.06 -9.51 11.28
N LEU A 138 15.06 -9.34 12.15
CA LEU A 138 15.26 -8.16 12.99
C LEU A 138 16.76 -7.83 13.02
N SER A 139 17.13 -6.54 12.88
CA SER A 139 18.51 -6.04 13.10
C SER A 139 18.48 -4.93 14.13
N ASP A 140 19.46 -4.94 15.06
CA ASP A 140 19.59 -3.96 16.13
C ASP A 140 18.28 -3.72 16.90
N PHE A 141 17.52 -4.81 17.08
CA PHE A 141 16.21 -4.77 17.70
C PHE A 141 16.34 -4.56 19.21
N SER A 142 15.62 -3.57 19.73
CA SER A 142 15.62 -3.19 21.15
C SER A 142 14.18 -3.03 21.63
N PRO A 143 13.54 -4.10 22.13
CA PRO A 143 12.16 -4.07 22.62
C PRO A 143 12.10 -3.37 23.99
N ARG A 144 11.50 -2.18 24.02
CA ARG A 144 11.33 -1.39 25.26
C ARG A 144 9.98 -1.62 25.94
N ASN A 145 9.02 -2.16 25.20
CA ASN A 145 7.67 -2.49 25.65
C ASN A 145 7.31 -3.90 25.17
N VAL A 146 6.13 -4.39 25.55
CA VAL A 146 5.55 -5.60 24.96
C VAL A 146 5.62 -5.51 23.44
N SER A 147 6.23 -6.48 22.82
CA SER A 147 6.39 -6.55 21.37
C SER A 147 6.11 -7.97 20.89
N PHE A 148 5.18 -8.09 19.96
CA PHE A 148 4.87 -9.29 19.21
C PHE A 148 5.32 -9.10 17.79
N LYS A 149 6.10 -10.05 17.26
CA LYS A 149 6.58 -10.03 15.88
C LYS A 149 6.16 -11.31 15.18
N GLU A 150 5.52 -11.17 14.02
CA GLU A 150 5.08 -12.29 13.21
C GLU A 150 5.70 -12.18 11.81
N PHE A 151 6.37 -13.25 11.41
CA PHE A 151 7.00 -13.37 10.11
C PHE A 151 6.43 -14.60 9.39
N SER A 152 6.33 -14.50 8.07
CA SER A 152 5.97 -15.61 7.19
C SER A 152 7.13 -15.88 6.25
N VAL A 153 7.70 -17.08 6.29
CA VAL A 153 8.85 -17.48 5.47
C VAL A 153 8.54 -18.75 4.70
N ASN A 154 9.10 -18.88 3.49
CA ASN A 154 9.06 -20.14 2.74
C ASN A 154 10.28 -20.96 3.10
N VAL A 155 10.08 -22.12 3.72
CA VAL A 155 11.14 -23.04 4.14
C VAL A 155 11.29 -24.15 3.09
N THR A 156 12.46 -24.21 2.47
CA THR A 156 12.78 -25.20 1.42
C THR A 156 13.76 -26.29 1.90
N SER A 157 14.33 -26.11 3.11
CA SER A 157 15.26 -27.06 3.74
C SER A 157 14.56 -27.97 4.75
N SER A 158 15.18 -29.08 5.10
CA SER A 158 14.71 -30.00 6.15
C SER A 158 14.79 -29.43 7.56
N ASP A 159 15.45 -28.29 7.72
CA ASP A 159 15.63 -27.63 9.01
C ASP A 159 15.39 -26.13 8.87
N LEU A 160 14.73 -25.54 9.86
CA LEU A 160 14.68 -24.10 10.06
C LEU A 160 15.55 -23.73 11.27
N VAL A 161 16.56 -22.88 11.05
CA VAL A 161 17.43 -22.38 12.11
C VAL A 161 17.08 -20.93 12.39
N LEU A 162 16.73 -20.62 13.64
CA LEU A 162 16.47 -19.27 14.12
C LEU A 162 17.61 -18.83 15.02
N THR A 163 18.37 -17.83 14.61
CA THR A 163 19.57 -17.36 15.29
C THR A 163 19.32 -16.01 15.96
N PHE A 164 19.68 -15.92 17.24
CA PHE A 164 19.73 -14.70 18.05
C PHE A 164 21.17 -14.28 18.22
N GLU A 165 21.51 -13.07 17.79
CA GLU A 165 22.85 -12.51 17.86
C GLU A 165 22.85 -11.20 18.63
N PRO A 166 23.38 -11.17 19.87
CA PRO A 166 23.53 -9.94 20.63
C PRO A 166 24.40 -8.91 19.93
N SER A 167 24.00 -7.63 19.97
CA SER A 167 24.87 -6.52 19.56
C SER A 167 26.06 -6.38 20.52
N SER A 168 27.12 -5.66 20.11
CA SER A 168 28.32 -5.48 20.93
C SER A 168 27.98 -4.90 22.32
N ASN A 169 28.48 -5.53 23.37
CA ASN A 169 28.22 -5.17 24.77
C ASN A 169 26.75 -5.26 25.19
N SER A 170 25.98 -6.12 24.55
CA SER A 170 24.57 -6.34 24.82
C SER A 170 24.25 -7.83 25.02
N PHE A 171 23.00 -8.15 25.10
CA PHE A 171 22.47 -9.51 25.17
C PHE A 171 21.15 -9.58 24.37
N ALA A 172 20.76 -10.80 24.02
CA ALA A 172 19.46 -11.06 23.43
C ALA A 172 18.54 -11.77 24.43
N TYR A 173 17.24 -11.71 24.21
CA TYR A 173 16.28 -12.50 24.96
C TYR A 173 15.02 -12.79 24.13
N VAL A 174 14.23 -13.77 24.55
CA VAL A 174 12.92 -14.08 24.00
C VAL A 174 12.04 -14.72 25.08
N ASN A 175 10.74 -14.34 25.10
CA ASN A 175 9.77 -14.90 26.05
C ASN A 175 9.11 -16.16 25.50
N ALA A 176 8.70 -16.16 24.23
CA ALA A 176 8.13 -17.33 23.57
C ALA A 176 8.45 -17.34 22.08
N ILE A 177 8.44 -18.53 21.49
CA ILE A 177 8.67 -18.76 20.07
C ILE A 177 7.58 -19.68 19.54
N GLU A 178 7.00 -19.33 18.37
CA GLU A 178 6.20 -20.25 17.57
C GLU A 178 6.88 -20.43 16.21
N VAL A 179 6.96 -21.68 15.75
CA VAL A 179 7.29 -22.05 14.38
C VAL A 179 6.21 -23.03 13.92
N VAL A 180 5.34 -22.60 13.01
CA VAL A 180 4.13 -23.33 12.65
C VAL A 180 3.95 -23.31 11.14
N SER A 181 3.77 -24.50 10.52
CA SER A 181 3.39 -24.58 9.12
C SER A 181 2.00 -24.00 8.88
N VAL A 182 1.80 -23.37 7.71
CA VAL A 182 0.51 -22.79 7.29
C VAL A 182 0.19 -23.24 5.86
N PRO A 183 -1.09 -23.15 5.41
CA PRO A 183 -1.41 -23.49 4.03
C PRO A 183 -0.57 -22.70 3.04
N ASP A 184 0.00 -23.37 2.05
CA ASP A 184 0.83 -22.74 1.03
C ASP A 184 0.03 -21.76 0.19
N GLU A 185 -1.27 -22.05 -0.03
CA GLU A 185 -2.21 -21.20 -0.77
C GLU A 185 -2.55 -19.89 -0.04
N LEU A 186 -2.15 -19.78 1.23
CA LEU A 186 -2.38 -18.55 2.01
C LEU A 186 -1.70 -17.34 1.37
N ILE A 187 -0.53 -17.53 0.77
CA ILE A 187 0.20 -16.49 0.01
C ILE A 187 0.35 -16.98 -1.44
N PRO A 188 -0.36 -16.37 -2.40
CA PRO A 188 -0.29 -16.77 -3.81
C PRO A 188 1.09 -16.45 -4.41
N GLU A 189 1.38 -17.04 -5.58
CA GLU A 189 2.61 -16.77 -6.32
C GLU A 189 2.65 -15.35 -6.90
N ASP A 190 1.48 -14.86 -7.33
CA ASP A 190 1.34 -13.57 -8.01
C ASP A 190 0.44 -12.61 -7.25
N ALA A 191 0.74 -11.32 -7.36
CA ALA A 191 -0.13 -10.23 -6.90
C ALA A 191 -0.09 -9.07 -7.91
N THR A 192 -1.02 -8.13 -7.80
CA THR A 192 -1.04 -6.94 -8.66
C THR A 192 -0.11 -5.85 -8.10
N THR A 193 0.80 -5.29 -8.92
CA THR A 193 1.57 -4.11 -8.54
C THR A 193 0.78 -2.83 -8.83
N ILE A 194 0.94 -1.82 -7.97
CA ILE A 194 0.22 -0.54 -8.09
C ILE A 194 0.99 0.44 -8.96
N ASN A 195 2.29 0.56 -8.75
CA ASN A 195 3.13 1.52 -9.48
C ASN A 195 4.52 0.91 -9.78
N PRO A 196 4.83 0.62 -11.06
CA PRO A 196 3.90 0.62 -12.20
C PRO A 196 2.83 -0.47 -12.07
N VAL A 197 1.66 -0.26 -12.69
CA VAL A 197 0.60 -1.29 -12.73
C VAL A 197 1.09 -2.50 -13.52
N GLY A 198 0.96 -3.69 -12.92
CA GLY A 198 1.44 -4.93 -13.53
C GLY A 198 1.26 -6.13 -12.61
N ALA A 199 1.93 -7.24 -12.92
CA ALA A 199 1.97 -8.43 -12.07
C ALA A 199 3.29 -8.47 -11.29
N PHE A 200 3.21 -8.65 -9.98
CA PHE A 200 4.32 -9.05 -9.13
C PHE A 200 4.38 -10.59 -9.12
N ARG A 201 5.51 -11.16 -9.49
CA ARG A 201 5.73 -12.60 -9.49
C ARG A 201 6.75 -12.99 -8.42
N GLY A 202 6.68 -14.23 -7.95
CA GLY A 202 7.57 -14.74 -6.92
C GLY A 202 7.21 -14.26 -5.51
N LEU A 203 5.96 -13.91 -5.26
CA LEU A 203 5.48 -13.51 -3.93
C LEU A 203 5.61 -14.65 -2.91
N TYR A 204 5.38 -15.89 -3.36
CA TYR A 204 5.54 -17.08 -2.53
C TYR A 204 6.97 -17.25 -1.96
N ALA A 205 7.99 -16.82 -2.68
CA ALA A 205 9.39 -16.87 -2.24
C ALA A 205 9.77 -15.76 -1.25
N GLN A 206 8.95 -14.70 -1.11
CA GLN A 206 9.25 -13.56 -0.24
C GLN A 206 9.06 -13.92 1.23
N ALA A 207 9.96 -13.43 2.09
CA ALA A 207 9.71 -13.34 3.52
C ALA A 207 8.82 -12.11 3.80
N LEU A 208 7.87 -12.26 4.72
CA LEU A 208 6.90 -11.22 5.06
C LEU A 208 6.91 -10.97 6.57
N GLU A 209 6.80 -9.70 7.00
CA GLU A 209 6.51 -9.31 8.38
C GLU A 209 5.10 -8.73 8.46
N THR A 210 4.25 -9.27 9.31
CA THR A 210 2.91 -8.70 9.55
C THR A 210 3.04 -7.36 10.28
N ILE A 211 2.62 -6.26 9.61
CA ILE A 211 2.62 -4.92 10.17
C ILE A 211 1.28 -4.60 10.81
N ALA A 212 0.18 -4.95 10.14
CA ALA A 212 -1.17 -4.79 10.65
C ALA A 212 -2.08 -5.90 10.13
N ARG A 213 -2.98 -6.35 10.99
CA ARG A 213 -4.07 -7.25 10.63
C ARG A 213 -5.34 -6.75 11.31
N VAL A 214 -6.29 -6.27 10.50
CA VAL A 214 -7.38 -5.42 10.94
C VAL A 214 -8.74 -6.03 10.61
N ASN A 215 -9.57 -6.18 11.63
CA ASN A 215 -11.00 -6.51 11.49
C ASN A 215 -11.77 -5.20 11.34
N MET A 216 -12.14 -4.86 10.12
CA MET A 216 -12.77 -3.59 9.79
C MET A 216 -14.21 -3.54 10.30
N GLY A 217 -14.53 -2.51 11.09
CA GLY A 217 -15.85 -2.32 11.69
C GLY A 217 -16.23 -3.35 12.75
N GLY A 218 -15.31 -4.28 13.08
CA GLY A 218 -15.51 -5.31 14.08
C GLY A 218 -14.73 -5.10 15.37
N SER A 219 -15.02 -5.90 16.38
CA SER A 219 -14.25 -5.98 17.62
C SER A 219 -12.90 -6.70 17.38
N PRO A 220 -11.89 -6.49 18.22
CA PRO A 220 -10.66 -7.27 18.17
C PRO A 220 -10.97 -8.77 18.26
N LEU A 221 -10.18 -9.59 17.55
CA LEU A 221 -10.28 -11.05 17.60
C LEU A 221 -8.98 -11.61 18.19
N ALA A 222 -9.14 -12.41 19.22
CA ALA A 222 -8.04 -13.16 19.81
C ALA A 222 -7.65 -14.35 18.94
N SER A 223 -6.42 -14.82 19.10
CA SER A 223 -5.86 -15.97 18.37
C SER A 223 -6.70 -17.26 18.49
N SER A 224 -7.42 -17.44 19.59
CA SER A 224 -8.33 -18.58 19.81
C SER A 224 -9.54 -18.60 18.87
N ASN A 225 -9.87 -17.47 18.24
CA ASN A 225 -11.02 -17.31 17.32
C ASN A 225 -10.62 -17.29 15.84
N ASP A 226 -9.36 -17.60 15.55
CA ASP A 226 -8.81 -17.69 14.19
C ASP A 226 -8.21 -19.08 13.95
N THR A 227 -8.50 -19.70 12.82
CA THR A 227 -8.06 -21.07 12.49
C THR A 227 -6.54 -21.22 12.49
N LEU A 228 -5.82 -20.14 12.18
CA LEU A 228 -4.37 -20.11 12.14
C LEU A 228 -3.77 -19.38 13.36
N GLY A 229 -4.57 -19.11 14.39
CA GLY A 229 -4.12 -18.49 15.63
C GLY A 229 -3.64 -17.04 15.45
N ARG A 230 -4.24 -16.27 14.54
CA ARG A 230 -3.91 -14.84 14.32
C ARG A 230 -4.72 -13.93 15.23
N ASN A 231 -4.10 -12.81 15.61
CA ASN A 231 -4.80 -11.71 16.27
C ASN A 231 -5.22 -10.66 15.23
N TRP A 232 -6.46 -10.18 15.35
CA TRP A 232 -7.00 -9.11 14.52
C TRP A 232 -7.34 -7.91 15.41
N VAL A 233 -6.86 -6.73 15.06
CA VAL A 233 -7.17 -5.50 15.81
C VAL A 233 -8.35 -4.78 15.18
N THR A 234 -9.00 -3.88 15.92
CA THR A 234 -10.03 -2.99 15.36
C THR A 234 -9.42 -1.89 14.51
N ASP A 235 -10.17 -1.34 13.56
CA ASP A 235 -9.73 -0.28 12.66
C ASP A 235 -9.82 1.13 13.25
N GLN A 236 -10.45 1.32 14.39
CA GLN A 236 -10.77 2.65 14.96
C GLN A 236 -9.55 3.54 15.19
N SER A 237 -8.42 2.95 15.60
CA SER A 237 -7.17 3.69 15.85
C SER A 237 -6.46 4.16 14.58
N PHE A 238 -6.82 3.63 13.42
CA PHE A 238 -6.22 3.95 12.13
C PHE A 238 -7.06 4.94 11.32
N LEU A 239 -8.34 5.13 11.66
CA LEU A 239 -9.23 6.05 10.96
C LEU A 239 -8.80 7.50 11.12
N LEU A 240 -8.58 8.20 10.00
CA LEU A 240 -8.27 9.64 10.01
C LEU A 240 -9.48 10.50 10.39
N ARG A 241 -10.68 10.07 9.97
CA ARG A 241 -11.95 10.77 10.21
C ARG A 241 -13.02 9.76 10.60
N PRO A 242 -13.09 9.33 11.88
CA PRO A 242 -14.04 8.31 12.34
C PRO A 242 -15.51 8.69 12.10
N GLN A 243 -15.83 10.00 12.10
CA GLN A 243 -17.18 10.50 11.87
C GLN A 243 -17.72 10.21 10.46
N LEU A 244 -16.86 9.93 9.48
CA LEU A 244 -17.24 9.59 8.10
C LEU A 244 -17.47 8.08 7.90
N ALA A 245 -17.19 7.28 8.91
CA ALA A 245 -17.29 5.83 8.88
C ALA A 245 -18.43 5.32 9.74
N SER A 246 -18.99 4.19 9.39
CA SER A 246 -19.95 3.43 10.19
C SER A 246 -19.65 1.95 10.10
N SER A 247 -19.93 1.21 11.17
CA SER A 247 -19.73 -0.23 11.25
C SER A 247 -21.02 -0.98 10.94
N LEU A 248 -20.90 -2.14 10.28
CA LEU A 248 -21.99 -3.07 10.03
C LEU A 248 -21.55 -4.48 10.39
N SER A 249 -22.44 -5.30 10.97
CA SER A 249 -22.19 -6.70 11.31
C SER A 249 -23.36 -7.58 10.87
N LYS A 250 -23.05 -8.63 10.10
CA LYS A 250 -23.98 -9.68 9.66
C LYS A 250 -23.24 -11.04 9.61
N ILE A 251 -22.72 -11.49 10.74
CA ILE A 251 -21.83 -12.65 10.85
C ILE A 251 -22.43 -14.00 10.34
N PRO A 252 -23.73 -14.32 10.44
CA PRO A 252 -24.20 -15.70 10.26
C PRO A 252 -24.19 -16.25 8.84
N SER A 253 -23.92 -15.43 7.81
CA SER A 253 -24.18 -15.79 6.42
C SER A 253 -22.97 -15.79 5.49
N VAL A 254 -21.74 -15.85 6.05
CA VAL A 254 -20.52 -15.86 5.23
C VAL A 254 -20.38 -17.16 4.46
N ILE A 255 -20.29 -17.05 3.14
CA ILE A 255 -20.09 -18.16 2.21
C ILE A 255 -18.62 -18.15 1.79
N TYR A 256 -17.94 -19.28 1.87
CA TYR A 256 -16.60 -19.46 1.32
C TYR A 256 -16.71 -20.17 -0.03
N PRO A 257 -16.14 -19.61 -1.11
CA PRO A 257 -16.17 -20.24 -2.42
C PRO A 257 -15.28 -21.49 -2.46
N GLN A 258 -15.46 -22.35 -3.45
CA GLN A 258 -14.62 -23.54 -3.62
C GLN A 258 -13.18 -23.20 -3.98
N GLN A 259 -12.94 -22.05 -4.60
CA GLN A 259 -11.62 -21.51 -4.94
C GLN A 259 -11.52 -20.06 -4.48
N GLY A 260 -10.37 -19.65 -3.95
CA GLY A 260 -10.12 -18.31 -3.45
C GLY A 260 -10.14 -18.25 -1.92
N ALA A 261 -10.96 -17.37 -1.34
CA ALA A 261 -10.99 -17.16 0.10
C ALA A 261 -11.51 -18.39 0.87
N THR A 262 -10.81 -18.76 1.94
CA THR A 262 -11.13 -19.86 2.85
C THR A 262 -11.25 -19.34 4.29
N ARG A 263 -11.61 -20.20 5.22
CA ARG A 263 -11.59 -19.88 6.67
C ARG A 263 -10.17 -19.58 7.16
N ASP A 264 -9.16 -20.11 6.45
CA ASP A 264 -7.75 -19.86 6.74
C ASP A 264 -7.29 -18.52 6.14
N SER A 265 -7.96 -17.98 5.11
CA SER A 265 -7.69 -16.61 4.63
C SER A 265 -8.11 -15.57 5.66
N ALA A 266 -9.33 -15.64 6.19
CA ALA A 266 -9.80 -14.89 7.35
C ALA A 266 -11.02 -15.57 7.98
N PRO A 267 -11.25 -15.43 9.30
CA PRO A 267 -12.38 -16.04 9.99
C PRO A 267 -13.72 -15.40 9.59
N PRO A 268 -14.85 -16.12 9.78
CA PRO A 268 -16.19 -15.60 9.47
C PRO A 268 -16.53 -14.28 10.14
N THR A 269 -15.96 -14.01 11.32
CA THR A 269 -16.12 -12.73 12.03
C THR A 269 -15.54 -11.55 11.25
N VAL A 270 -14.40 -11.72 10.58
CA VAL A 270 -13.81 -10.66 9.75
C VAL A 270 -14.67 -10.41 8.51
N TYR A 271 -15.07 -11.46 7.79
CA TYR A 271 -15.93 -11.30 6.62
C TYR A 271 -17.37 -10.88 6.96
N GLY A 272 -17.84 -11.15 8.16
CA GLY A 272 -19.18 -10.81 8.65
C GLY A 272 -19.29 -9.42 9.28
N THR A 273 -18.21 -8.65 9.35
CA THR A 273 -18.21 -7.25 9.78
C THR A 273 -17.59 -6.38 8.69
N CYS A 274 -17.94 -5.11 8.63
CA CYS A 274 -17.28 -4.16 7.75
C CYS A 274 -17.33 -2.74 8.29
N THR A 275 -16.34 -1.94 7.92
CA THR A 275 -16.43 -0.47 7.95
C THR A 275 -16.91 -0.01 6.59
N LYS A 276 -17.95 0.81 6.58
CA LYS A 276 -18.54 1.42 5.39
C LYS A 276 -18.63 2.94 5.53
N MET A 277 -18.89 3.61 4.43
CA MET A 277 -19.18 5.04 4.45
C MET A 277 -20.42 5.32 5.31
N LYS A 278 -20.36 6.43 6.05
CA LYS A 278 -21.54 6.95 6.77
C LYS A 278 -22.28 7.93 5.87
N VAL A 279 -23.25 7.40 5.15
CA VAL A 279 -24.09 8.15 4.21
C VAL A 279 -25.51 8.22 4.78
N ASP A 280 -26.11 9.42 4.79
CA ASP A 280 -27.48 9.59 5.24
C ASP A 280 -28.47 8.99 4.22
N ALA A 281 -29.62 8.53 4.72
CA ALA A 281 -30.60 7.85 3.88
C ALA A 281 -31.13 8.80 2.78
N GLY A 282 -30.94 8.42 1.52
CA GLY A 282 -31.40 9.19 0.35
C GLY A 282 -30.37 10.17 -0.21
N GLU A 283 -29.19 10.29 0.40
CA GLU A 283 -28.10 11.11 -0.14
C GLU A 283 -27.40 10.36 -1.29
N THR A 284 -27.48 10.90 -2.50
CA THR A 284 -26.88 10.31 -3.71
C THR A 284 -25.62 11.02 -4.20
N ASN A 285 -25.37 12.24 -3.71
CA ASN A 285 -24.24 13.06 -4.15
C ASN A 285 -23.18 13.17 -3.05
N VAL A 286 -22.57 12.03 -2.72
CA VAL A 286 -21.54 11.92 -1.68
C VAL A 286 -20.17 12.02 -2.33
N ASN A 287 -19.32 12.93 -1.84
CA ASN A 287 -17.98 13.16 -2.36
C ASN A 287 -16.94 13.18 -1.24
N PHE A 288 -16.80 12.07 -0.51
CA PHE A 288 -15.74 11.87 0.46
C PHE A 288 -15.28 10.41 0.46
N ASN A 289 -14.07 10.18 0.98
CA ASN A 289 -13.52 8.85 1.19
C ASN A 289 -13.39 8.56 2.68
N VAL A 290 -13.59 7.31 3.08
CA VAL A 290 -13.16 6.80 4.38
C VAL A 290 -11.71 6.39 4.25
N THR A 291 -10.84 6.90 5.13
CA THR A 291 -9.38 6.77 5.02
C THR A 291 -8.77 6.30 6.32
N TRP A 292 -7.88 5.30 6.21
CA TRP A 292 -7.02 4.78 7.29
C TRP A 292 -5.57 5.14 7.00
N GLU A 293 -4.78 5.37 8.05
CA GLU A 293 -3.35 5.63 7.96
C GLU A 293 -2.58 4.64 8.85
N PHE A 294 -1.58 4.01 8.28
CA PHE A 294 -0.73 3.02 8.93
C PHE A 294 0.73 3.48 8.92
N SER A 295 1.42 3.31 10.04
CA SER A 295 2.87 3.54 10.11
C SER A 295 3.60 2.38 9.46
N VAL A 296 4.52 2.69 8.54
CA VAL A 296 5.30 1.72 7.78
C VAL A 296 6.76 2.17 7.66
N ASP A 297 7.67 1.24 7.39
CA ASP A 297 9.08 1.55 7.13
C ASP A 297 9.26 2.02 5.67
N PRO A 298 9.93 3.15 5.43
CA PRO A 298 10.20 3.62 4.08
C PRO A 298 11.15 2.69 3.32
N GLY A 299 11.03 2.65 1.99
CA GLY A 299 11.92 1.91 1.11
C GLY A 299 11.65 0.41 0.98
N PHE A 300 10.59 -0.09 1.59
CA PHE A 300 10.13 -1.47 1.45
C PHE A 300 8.94 -1.59 0.50
N LYS A 301 8.75 -2.80 0.01
CA LYS A 301 7.49 -3.22 -0.60
C LYS A 301 6.57 -3.80 0.47
N TYR A 302 5.29 -3.62 0.26
CA TYR A 302 4.24 -4.13 1.15
C TYR A 302 3.24 -4.92 0.34
N LEU A 303 2.90 -6.11 0.81
CA LEU A 303 1.72 -6.85 0.37
C LEU A 303 0.53 -6.33 1.15
N LEU A 304 -0.48 -5.84 0.44
CA LEU A 304 -1.76 -5.39 0.97
C LEU A 304 -2.82 -6.40 0.58
N ARG A 305 -3.45 -7.03 1.54
CA ARG A 305 -4.59 -7.91 1.33
C ARG A 305 -5.87 -7.25 1.82
N PHE A 306 -6.75 -6.96 0.90
CA PHE A 306 -8.07 -6.41 1.16
C PHE A 306 -9.09 -7.54 1.19
N HIS A 307 -9.81 -7.71 2.29
CA HIS A 307 -10.88 -8.70 2.43
C HIS A 307 -12.24 -8.08 2.17
N PHE A 308 -13.04 -8.73 1.33
CA PHE A 308 -14.37 -8.31 0.95
C PHE A 308 -15.38 -9.45 1.14
N CYS A 309 -16.56 -9.06 1.61
CA CYS A 309 -17.74 -9.90 1.68
C CYS A 309 -18.93 -8.94 1.67
N ASP A 310 -19.69 -8.91 0.59
CA ASP A 310 -20.78 -7.95 0.47
C ASP A 310 -21.95 -8.31 1.39
N ILE A 311 -21.94 -7.74 2.57
CA ILE A 311 -23.00 -7.77 3.57
C ILE A 311 -23.81 -6.46 3.60
N VAL A 312 -23.49 -5.52 2.72
CA VAL A 312 -24.04 -4.15 2.68
C VAL A 312 -25.19 -4.07 1.69
N SER A 313 -24.98 -4.54 0.46
CA SER A 313 -25.93 -4.42 -0.65
C SER A 313 -27.21 -5.20 -0.41
N PRO A 314 -28.36 -4.66 -0.83
CA PRO A 314 -29.63 -5.39 -0.80
C PRO A 314 -29.75 -6.46 -1.89
N SER A 315 -29.01 -6.31 -2.99
CA SER A 315 -28.95 -7.24 -4.13
C SER A 315 -27.56 -7.21 -4.77
N PRO A 316 -27.13 -8.30 -5.44
CA PRO A 316 -25.82 -8.33 -6.09
C PRO A 316 -25.66 -7.27 -7.18
N ASN A 317 -24.42 -6.87 -7.46
CA ASN A 317 -24.02 -5.95 -8.54
C ASN A 317 -24.68 -4.56 -8.50
N GLN A 318 -25.06 -4.09 -7.32
CA GLN A 318 -25.67 -2.77 -7.13
C GLN A 318 -24.69 -1.73 -6.57
N LEU A 319 -23.59 -2.17 -5.99
CA LEU A 319 -22.61 -1.31 -5.36
C LEU A 319 -21.28 -1.34 -6.12
N LEU A 320 -20.94 -0.20 -6.69
CA LEU A 320 -19.63 0.05 -7.31
C LEU A 320 -18.90 1.11 -6.46
N PHE A 321 -17.64 0.87 -6.16
CA PHE A 321 -16.84 1.84 -5.41
C PHE A 321 -15.37 1.82 -5.83
N ASN A 322 -14.61 2.78 -5.34
CA ASN A 322 -13.20 2.93 -5.65
C ASN A 322 -12.35 2.57 -4.44
N ILE A 323 -11.20 1.93 -4.68
CA ILE A 323 -10.19 1.63 -3.66
C ILE A 323 -8.94 2.42 -3.99
N TYR A 324 -8.41 3.13 -3.00
CA TYR A 324 -7.23 3.97 -3.16
C TYR A 324 -6.11 3.54 -2.21
N VAL A 325 -4.88 3.58 -2.72
CA VAL A 325 -3.65 3.50 -1.94
C VAL A 325 -2.88 4.80 -2.15
N ASP A 326 -2.66 5.54 -1.08
CA ASP A 326 -2.21 6.94 -1.10
C ASP A 326 -3.12 7.78 -2.01
N SER A 327 -2.61 8.26 -3.16
CA SER A 327 -3.39 9.04 -4.12
C SER A 327 -3.81 8.24 -5.37
N SER A 328 -3.44 6.95 -5.44
CA SER A 328 -3.69 6.11 -6.61
C SER A 328 -4.98 5.33 -6.46
N ASN A 329 -5.89 5.45 -7.43
CA ASN A 329 -7.05 4.57 -7.54
C ASN A 329 -6.58 3.22 -8.09
N ILE A 330 -6.55 2.19 -7.23
CA ILE A 330 -6.01 0.86 -7.57
C ILE A 330 -7.07 -0.11 -8.08
N ALA A 331 -8.32 0.15 -7.75
CA ALA A 331 -9.48 -0.62 -8.22
C ALA A 331 -10.64 0.35 -8.49
N PRO A 332 -10.64 0.99 -9.68
CA PRO A 332 -11.73 1.86 -10.08
C PRO A 332 -13.00 1.04 -10.31
N GLU A 333 -14.13 1.54 -9.82
CA GLU A 333 -15.45 0.94 -10.02
C GLU A 333 -15.51 -0.55 -9.63
N PHE A 334 -14.83 -0.91 -8.54
CA PHE A 334 -14.80 -2.28 -8.04
C PHE A 334 -16.20 -2.75 -7.67
N ASP A 335 -16.61 -3.88 -8.25
CA ASP A 335 -17.86 -4.59 -7.95
C ASP A 335 -17.53 -5.86 -7.17
N PRO A 336 -17.76 -5.90 -5.85
CA PRO A 336 -17.51 -7.09 -5.05
C PRO A 336 -18.41 -8.27 -5.46
N GLY A 337 -19.60 -8.00 -5.99
CA GLY A 337 -20.52 -9.03 -6.47
C GLY A 337 -20.01 -9.72 -7.73
N ALA A 338 -19.51 -8.96 -8.69
CA ALA A 338 -18.95 -9.52 -9.94
C ALA A 338 -17.75 -10.44 -9.67
N ALA A 339 -16.91 -10.09 -8.67
CA ALA A 339 -15.74 -10.88 -8.29
C ALA A 339 -16.08 -12.31 -7.78
N VAL A 340 -17.31 -12.52 -7.28
CA VAL A 340 -17.76 -13.79 -6.66
C VAL A 340 -18.98 -14.41 -7.35
N GLY A 341 -19.18 -14.12 -8.65
CA GLY A 341 -20.27 -14.68 -9.43
C GLY A 341 -21.65 -14.19 -9.03
N SER A 342 -21.75 -12.95 -8.54
CA SER A 342 -23.00 -12.29 -8.16
C SER A 342 -23.74 -12.96 -6.98
N VAL A 343 -22.99 -13.50 -6.01
CA VAL A 343 -23.54 -14.09 -4.79
C VAL A 343 -23.17 -13.23 -3.59
N LEU A 344 -24.18 -12.64 -2.92
CA LEU A 344 -23.97 -11.86 -1.69
C LEU A 344 -23.38 -12.72 -0.57
N SER A 345 -22.73 -12.07 0.39
CA SER A 345 -22.11 -12.69 1.56
C SER A 345 -21.03 -13.72 1.23
N THR A 346 -20.44 -13.67 0.04
CA THR A 346 -19.35 -14.54 -0.37
C THR A 346 -18.01 -13.88 -0.09
N ALA A 347 -17.12 -14.61 0.61
CA ALA A 347 -15.78 -14.17 0.98
C ALA A 347 -14.87 -14.06 -0.24
N TYR A 348 -14.11 -12.97 -0.32
CA TYR A 348 -13.16 -12.69 -1.38
C TYR A 348 -12.00 -11.84 -0.86
N PHE A 349 -10.84 -11.92 -1.48
CA PHE A 349 -9.73 -11.00 -1.18
C PHE A 349 -9.00 -10.55 -2.44
N LEU A 350 -8.37 -9.39 -2.34
CA LEU A 350 -7.51 -8.80 -3.37
C LEU A 350 -6.12 -8.56 -2.79
N ASP A 351 -5.09 -8.98 -3.51
CA ASP A 351 -3.70 -8.81 -3.15
C ASP A 351 -3.01 -7.79 -4.06
N TYR A 352 -2.45 -6.74 -3.44
CA TYR A 352 -1.67 -5.72 -4.12
C TYR A 352 -0.28 -5.58 -3.51
N VAL A 353 0.71 -5.33 -4.35
CA VAL A 353 2.06 -4.97 -3.92
C VAL A 353 2.31 -3.49 -4.19
N VAL A 354 2.66 -2.76 -3.15
CA VAL A 354 3.01 -1.33 -3.21
C VAL A 354 4.43 -1.10 -2.70
N SER A 355 5.14 -0.15 -3.31
CA SER A 355 6.40 0.38 -2.78
C SER A 355 6.15 1.75 -2.17
N THR A 356 6.73 2.06 -1.02
CA THR A 356 6.62 3.39 -0.41
C THR A 356 7.96 3.84 0.16
N ASP A 357 8.30 5.11 -0.13
CA ASP A 357 9.45 5.81 0.47
C ASP A 357 9.03 6.68 1.66
N ARG A 358 7.76 6.58 2.06
CA ARG A 358 7.18 7.31 3.19
C ARG A 358 7.09 6.41 4.42
N ASN A 359 7.07 7.03 5.59
CA ASN A 359 6.86 6.33 6.86
C ASN A 359 5.38 6.07 7.20
N ARG A 360 4.49 6.27 6.23
CA ARG A 360 3.05 6.05 6.35
C ARG A 360 2.46 5.56 5.04
N LEU A 361 1.40 4.78 5.15
CA LEU A 361 0.60 4.27 4.06
C LEU A 361 -0.86 4.62 4.30
N ARG A 362 -1.52 5.26 3.34
CA ARG A 362 -2.95 5.61 3.40
C ARG A 362 -3.75 4.70 2.50
N LEU A 363 -4.80 4.14 3.05
CA LEU A 363 -5.75 3.32 2.34
C LEU A 363 -7.12 4.00 2.42
N SER A 364 -7.84 4.08 1.30
CA SER A 364 -9.15 4.73 1.28
C SER A 364 -10.13 3.95 0.42
N ILE A 365 -11.39 4.03 0.81
CA ILE A 365 -12.53 3.60 0.00
C ILE A 365 -13.43 4.80 -0.25
N GLY A 366 -14.03 4.88 -1.42
CA GLY A 366 -14.89 6.00 -1.78
C GLY A 366 -15.90 5.63 -2.87
N PRO A 367 -16.96 6.42 -3.03
CA PRO A 367 -18.07 6.08 -3.91
C PRO A 367 -17.64 6.11 -5.39
N SER A 368 -18.35 5.35 -6.23
CA SER A 368 -18.33 5.53 -7.68
C SER A 368 -19.56 6.33 -8.11
N HIS A 369 -19.36 7.24 -9.06
CA HIS A 369 -20.47 7.99 -9.68
C HIS A 369 -21.39 7.12 -10.54
N ARG A 370 -20.97 5.89 -10.85
CA ARG A 370 -21.76 4.92 -11.64
C ARG A 370 -22.53 3.94 -10.77
N SER A 371 -22.32 3.98 -9.46
CA SER A 371 -23.05 3.14 -8.52
C SER A 371 -24.49 3.62 -8.34
N ALA A 372 -25.42 2.69 -8.16
CA ALA A 372 -26.79 3.02 -7.78
C ALA A 372 -26.87 3.61 -6.36
N PHE A 373 -25.89 3.32 -5.52
CA PHE A 373 -25.76 3.79 -4.15
C PHE A 373 -24.39 4.43 -3.94
N ALA A 374 -24.36 5.60 -3.33
CA ALA A 374 -23.11 6.28 -2.97
C ALA A 374 -22.53 5.68 -1.67
N ASP A 375 -22.05 4.45 -1.71
CA ASP A 375 -21.45 3.77 -0.55
C ASP A 375 -20.16 3.03 -0.96
N ALA A 376 -19.34 2.65 0.01
CA ALA A 376 -18.17 1.81 -0.13
C ALA A 376 -17.89 1.10 1.19
N PHE A 377 -17.34 -0.11 1.16
CA PHE A 377 -17.05 -0.87 2.38
C PHE A 377 -15.77 -1.71 2.25
N ILE A 378 -15.26 -2.16 3.40
CA ILE A 378 -14.17 -3.12 3.53
C ILE A 378 -14.39 -3.95 4.80
N ASN A 379 -14.12 -5.27 4.72
CA ASN A 379 -14.33 -6.21 5.84
C ASN A 379 -13.05 -6.46 6.64
N GLY A 380 -11.91 -6.55 6.00
CA GLY A 380 -10.64 -6.78 6.66
C GLY A 380 -9.45 -6.30 5.84
N LEU A 381 -8.33 -6.11 6.51
CA LEU A 381 -7.09 -5.67 5.88
C LEU A 381 -5.88 -6.34 6.54
N GLU A 382 -4.97 -6.85 5.73
CA GLU A 382 -3.64 -7.24 6.18
C GLU A 382 -2.57 -6.41 5.44
N ILE A 383 -1.58 -5.92 6.18
CA ILE A 383 -0.42 -5.20 5.65
C ILE A 383 0.82 -5.99 6.06
N MET A 384 1.54 -6.50 5.08
CA MET A 384 2.74 -7.32 5.30
C MET A 384 3.93 -6.68 4.60
N LYS A 385 4.99 -6.35 5.34
CA LYS A 385 6.24 -5.84 4.80
C LYS A 385 7.01 -6.99 4.13
N MET A 386 7.50 -6.78 2.93
CA MET A 386 8.26 -7.75 2.14
C MET A 386 9.76 -7.55 2.37
N ASN A 387 10.53 -8.63 2.38
CA ASN A 387 11.99 -8.53 2.47
C ASN A 387 12.58 -7.78 1.26
N ASN A 388 13.66 -7.07 1.53
CA ASN A 388 14.43 -6.36 0.50
C ASN A 388 15.28 -7.34 -0.34
N SER A 389 16.01 -6.82 -1.33
CA SER A 389 16.88 -7.61 -2.21
C SER A 389 18.03 -8.32 -1.50
N LYS A 390 18.32 -7.97 -0.24
CA LYS A 390 19.33 -8.63 0.61
C LYS A 390 18.72 -9.71 1.51
N GLY A 391 17.42 -9.99 1.39
CA GLY A 391 16.72 -10.92 2.26
C GLY A 391 16.39 -10.36 3.64
N SER A 392 16.47 -9.03 3.86
CA SER A 392 16.19 -8.40 5.16
C SER A 392 14.81 -7.78 5.23
N LEU A 393 14.15 -7.96 6.38
CA LEU A 393 12.91 -7.31 6.80
C LEU A 393 13.18 -6.12 7.74
N SER A 394 14.43 -5.89 8.12
CA SER A 394 14.78 -4.83 9.08
C SER A 394 15.01 -3.49 8.39
N SER A 395 14.42 -2.44 8.94
CA SER A 395 14.64 -1.04 8.50
C SER A 395 16.07 -0.55 8.77
N ALA A 396 16.80 -1.14 9.72
CA ALA A 396 18.20 -0.83 9.99
C ALA A 396 19.11 -1.18 8.81
N ASP A 397 18.74 -2.16 7.98
CA ASP A 397 19.47 -2.57 6.78
C ASP A 397 19.10 -1.76 5.52
N PHE A 398 18.20 -0.80 5.66
CA PHE A 398 17.81 0.09 4.57
C PHE A 398 18.88 1.17 4.39
N VAL A 399 19.67 1.07 3.32
CA VAL A 399 20.48 2.18 2.82
C VAL A 399 19.61 2.96 1.85
N PRO A 400 19.20 4.20 2.16
CA PRO A 400 18.46 5.01 1.20
C PRO A 400 19.29 5.10 -0.08
N SER A 401 18.71 4.72 -1.21
CA SER A 401 19.30 5.07 -2.51
C SER A 401 19.48 6.58 -2.50
N PRO A 402 20.67 7.10 -2.83
CA PRO A 402 20.88 8.53 -2.82
C PRO A 402 19.87 9.16 -3.78
N SER A 403 18.81 9.73 -3.23
CA SER A 403 17.93 10.62 -3.97
C SER A 403 18.86 11.70 -4.51
N SER A 404 18.83 11.99 -5.80
CA SER A 404 19.59 13.04 -6.47
C SER A 404 19.12 14.44 -6.04
N SER A 405 19.06 14.69 -4.75
CA SER A 405 18.99 16.03 -4.16
C SER A 405 20.42 16.47 -3.91
N GLY A 406 20.93 17.33 -4.79
CA GLY A 406 22.26 17.89 -4.71
C GLY A 406 22.53 18.60 -3.38
N SER A 407 22.94 17.85 -2.38
CA SER A 407 23.60 18.38 -1.20
C SER A 407 25.09 18.52 -1.52
N LYS A 408 25.51 19.76 -1.79
CA LYS A 408 26.91 20.14 -1.96
C LYS A 408 27.67 19.77 -0.68
N LYS A 409 28.45 18.70 -0.72
CA LYS A 409 29.49 18.43 0.27
C LYS A 409 30.62 19.44 0.03
N ILE A 410 30.66 20.52 0.78
CA ILE A 410 31.81 21.37 0.96
C ILE A 410 32.77 20.61 1.87
N GLY A 411 33.79 20.02 1.29
CA GLY A 411 34.85 19.37 2.02
C GLY A 411 35.87 18.75 1.06
N VAL A 412 37.04 19.34 1.03
CA VAL A 412 38.25 18.95 0.27
C VAL A 412 38.38 19.63 -1.10
N ILE A 413 38.60 20.94 -1.12
CA ILE A 413 39.25 21.62 -2.23
C ILE A 413 40.31 22.56 -1.64
N VAL A 414 41.49 22.05 -1.31
CA VAL A 414 42.72 22.83 -1.11
C VAL A 414 43.92 22.14 -1.79
N GLY A 415 43.73 21.14 -2.65
CA GLY A 415 44.83 20.41 -3.28
C GLY A 415 44.93 20.48 -4.82
N VAL A 416 44.02 21.11 -5.54
CA VAL A 416 43.93 20.98 -7.02
C VAL A 416 44.03 22.33 -7.77
N CYS A 417 44.27 23.46 -7.09
CA CYS A 417 44.22 24.77 -7.75
C CYS A 417 45.47 25.15 -8.60
N VAL A 418 46.48 24.30 -8.76
CA VAL A 418 47.66 24.63 -9.58
C VAL A 418 47.87 23.70 -10.79
N GLY A 419 47.26 22.49 -10.82
CA GLY A 419 47.46 21.53 -11.91
C GLY A 419 46.45 21.59 -13.07
N VAL A 420 45.27 22.18 -12.84
CA VAL A 420 44.15 22.14 -13.79
C VAL A 420 44.26 23.20 -14.92
N PRO A 421 44.78 24.42 -14.73
CA PRO A 421 44.86 25.38 -15.82
C PRO A 421 45.85 25.01 -16.93
N VAL A 422 46.93 24.28 -16.59
CA VAL A 422 47.95 23.86 -17.60
C VAL A 422 47.42 22.68 -18.42
N ALA A 423 46.71 21.73 -17.81
CA ALA A 423 46.10 20.63 -18.54
C ALA A 423 44.96 21.09 -19.46
N LEU A 424 44.14 22.07 -19.02
CA LEU A 424 43.08 22.65 -19.84
C LEU A 424 43.61 23.46 -21.03
N ALA A 425 44.73 24.18 -20.89
CA ALA A 425 45.35 24.90 -21.99
C ALA A 425 45.89 23.95 -23.07
N VAL A 426 46.48 22.82 -22.68
CA VAL A 426 46.94 21.77 -23.61
C VAL A 426 45.76 21.08 -24.30
N ILE A 427 44.67 20.79 -23.57
CA ILE A 427 43.47 20.20 -24.15
C ILE A 427 42.77 21.14 -25.11
N VAL A 428 42.72 22.46 -24.82
CA VAL A 428 42.11 23.46 -25.70
C VAL A 428 42.94 23.62 -26.99
N VAL A 429 44.28 23.61 -26.90
CA VAL A 429 45.15 23.67 -28.08
C VAL A 429 45.01 22.42 -28.95
N LEU A 430 44.97 21.23 -28.35
CA LEU A 430 44.73 19.97 -29.05
C LEU A 430 43.32 19.88 -29.64
N PHE A 431 42.30 20.40 -28.95
CA PHE A 431 40.92 20.48 -29.42
C PHE A 431 40.76 21.48 -30.58
N CYS A 432 41.44 22.64 -30.53
CA CYS A 432 41.44 23.58 -31.64
C CYS A 432 42.17 23.04 -32.87
N MET A 433 43.27 22.30 -32.68
CA MET A 433 43.97 21.63 -33.78
C MET A 433 43.14 20.47 -34.37
N HIS A 434 42.38 19.76 -33.53
CA HIS A 434 41.49 18.68 -33.96
C HIS A 434 40.22 19.22 -34.66
N ARG A 435 39.68 20.37 -34.21
CA ARG A 435 38.56 21.04 -34.89
C ARG A 435 38.90 21.56 -36.28
N ARG A 436 40.14 22.04 -36.49
CA ARG A 436 40.58 22.49 -37.82
C ARG A 436 40.79 21.35 -38.82
N ARG A 437 40.99 20.10 -38.34
CA ARG A 437 41.09 18.91 -39.20
C ARG A 437 39.75 18.16 -39.45
N LYS A 438 38.64 18.55 -38.82
CA LYS A 438 37.36 17.85 -38.89
C LYS A 438 36.19 18.64 -39.50
N GLN A 439 36.50 19.71 -40.25
CA GLN A 439 35.49 20.41 -41.06
C GLN A 439 35.26 19.83 -42.44
N GLU A 440 35.94 18.72 -42.78
CA GLU A 440 35.65 17.93 -43.97
C GLU A 440 35.45 16.48 -43.52
N LEU A 441 34.23 16.05 -43.34
CA LEU A 441 33.68 14.72 -43.49
C LEU A 441 32.61 14.43 -42.45
N LEU A 442 31.42 14.21 -43.01
CA LEU A 442 30.35 13.37 -42.52
C LEU A 442 29.29 13.96 -41.57
N GLY A 443 28.21 14.37 -42.18
CA GLY A 443 26.91 13.97 -41.66
C GLY A 443 26.80 12.45 -41.53
N GLN A 444 26.43 12.00 -40.35
CA GLN A 444 25.49 10.89 -40.12
C GLN A 444 25.43 10.47 -38.66
N SER A 445 24.19 10.33 -38.20
CA SER A 445 23.72 9.35 -37.22
C SER A 445 24.18 9.49 -35.77
N LYS A 446 23.36 10.16 -34.97
CA LYS A 446 23.29 9.94 -33.51
C LYS A 446 22.35 8.77 -33.23
N THR A 447 22.90 7.65 -32.76
CA THR A 447 22.14 6.57 -32.12
C THR A 447 21.55 7.08 -30.80
N TRP A 448 20.23 7.01 -30.72
CA TRP A 448 19.44 7.31 -29.54
C TRP A 448 19.48 6.11 -28.58
N ILE A 449 19.94 6.33 -27.34
CA ILE A 449 19.59 5.50 -26.19
C ILE A 449 18.39 6.18 -25.54
N PRO A 450 17.22 5.56 -25.41
CA PRO A 450 16.08 6.19 -24.79
C PRO A 450 16.24 6.19 -23.27
N GLU A 451 16.54 7.33 -22.70
CA GLU A 451 16.20 7.63 -21.32
C GLU A 451 14.66 7.63 -21.23
N MET A 452 14.06 6.77 -20.40
CA MET A 452 12.59 6.69 -20.25
C MET A 452 12.08 7.94 -19.52
N VAL A 453 11.95 9.03 -20.25
CA VAL A 453 11.25 10.24 -19.80
C VAL A 453 9.78 10.05 -20.11
N ASN A 454 8.88 10.29 -19.13
CA ASN A 454 7.46 10.22 -19.41
C ASN A 454 7.04 11.32 -20.38
N LEU A 455 5.93 11.08 -21.13
CA LEU A 455 5.47 11.96 -22.20
C LEU A 455 5.21 13.41 -21.70
N ALA A 456 4.67 13.56 -20.49
CA ALA A 456 4.38 14.87 -19.91
C ALA A 456 5.66 15.65 -19.61
N GLU A 457 6.66 15.04 -18.97
CA GLU A 457 7.96 15.67 -18.71
C GLU A 457 8.70 16.02 -20.01
N TRP A 458 8.61 15.15 -21.00
CA TRP A 458 9.20 15.40 -22.32
C TRP A 458 8.54 16.59 -23.00
N ALA A 459 7.21 16.69 -23.05
CA ALA A 459 6.48 17.80 -23.64
C ALA A 459 6.73 19.10 -22.89
N MET A 460 6.74 19.08 -21.55
CA MET A 460 7.03 20.23 -20.70
C MET A 460 8.45 20.78 -20.91
N LYS A 461 9.43 19.92 -21.18
CA LYS A 461 10.79 20.33 -21.50
C LYS A 461 10.86 21.15 -22.80
N TRP A 462 10.05 20.81 -23.80
CA TRP A 462 9.97 21.56 -25.06
C TRP A 462 9.15 22.83 -24.90
N GLN A 463 8.07 22.81 -24.14
CA GLN A 463 7.26 23.99 -23.80
C GLN A 463 8.11 25.06 -23.07
N LYS A 464 8.86 24.68 -22.01
CA LYS A 464 9.75 25.58 -21.27
C LYS A 464 10.89 26.15 -22.12
N LYS A 465 11.27 25.50 -23.21
CA LYS A 465 12.24 26.01 -24.18
C LYS A 465 11.64 26.97 -25.22
N GLY A 466 10.30 27.12 -25.23
CA GLY A 466 9.60 27.88 -26.26
C GLY A 466 9.71 27.24 -27.65
N GLN A 467 9.89 25.91 -27.70
CA GLN A 467 10.13 25.14 -28.94
C GLN A 467 9.10 24.02 -29.12
N LEU A 468 7.87 24.25 -28.69
CA LEU A 468 6.80 23.25 -28.75
C LEU A 468 6.53 22.80 -30.20
N GLU A 469 6.79 23.66 -31.17
CA GLU A 469 6.66 23.37 -32.62
C GLU A 469 7.50 22.18 -33.09
N GLN A 470 8.62 21.88 -32.41
CA GLN A 470 9.53 20.79 -32.82
C GLN A 470 9.03 19.40 -32.45
N ILE A 471 7.96 19.31 -31.66
CA ILE A 471 7.37 18.04 -31.22
C ILE A 471 5.98 17.79 -31.76
N ILE A 472 5.48 18.67 -32.61
CA ILE A 472 4.20 18.50 -33.31
C ILE A 472 4.33 17.42 -34.38
N ASP A 473 3.26 16.64 -34.57
CA ASP A 473 3.20 15.68 -35.69
C ASP A 473 3.51 16.40 -37.00
N PRO A 474 4.45 15.88 -37.80
CA PRO A 474 4.81 16.47 -39.10
C PRO A 474 3.61 16.76 -40.04
N LYS A 475 2.51 16.02 -39.89
CA LYS A 475 1.27 16.25 -40.66
C LYS A 475 0.53 17.53 -40.28
N LEU A 476 0.79 18.06 -39.09
CA LEU A 476 0.18 19.27 -38.54
C LEU A 476 1.09 20.51 -38.70
N LEU A 477 2.34 20.32 -39.08
CA LEU A 477 3.28 21.42 -39.32
C LEU A 477 2.73 22.36 -40.43
N GLY A 478 2.71 23.66 -40.12
CA GLY A 478 2.18 24.68 -41.01
C GLY A 478 0.64 24.78 -41.08
N ARG A 479 -0.08 23.91 -40.35
CA ARG A 479 -1.55 23.98 -40.23
C ARG A 479 -2.02 24.59 -38.93
N ILE A 480 -1.14 24.67 -37.91
CA ILE A 480 -1.43 25.24 -36.62
C ILE A 480 -0.80 26.65 -36.56
N ARG A 481 -1.60 27.62 -36.17
CA ARG A 481 -1.13 29.00 -36.00
C ARG A 481 -0.26 29.11 -34.75
N PRO A 482 0.85 29.87 -34.77
CA PRO A 482 1.77 30.00 -33.64
C PRO A 482 1.09 30.47 -32.36
N ASP A 483 0.15 31.42 -32.45
CA ASP A 483 -0.57 31.94 -31.28
C ASP A 483 -1.54 30.91 -30.67
N SER A 484 -2.20 30.11 -31.51
CA SER A 484 -3.04 29.00 -31.06
C SER A 484 -2.21 27.93 -30.35
N LEU A 485 -1.08 27.52 -30.95
CA LEU A 485 -0.16 26.55 -30.36
C LEU A 485 0.40 27.02 -29.02
N ARG A 486 0.79 28.29 -28.93
CA ARG A 486 1.30 28.90 -27.69
C ARG A 486 0.23 28.84 -26.60
N LYS A 487 -1.00 29.23 -26.89
CA LYS A 487 -2.11 29.21 -25.93
C LYS A 487 -2.46 27.81 -25.46
N PHE A 488 -2.42 26.82 -26.37
CA PHE A 488 -2.58 25.42 -26.06
C PHE A 488 -1.47 24.91 -25.12
N GLY A 489 -0.20 25.23 -25.43
CA GLY A 489 0.95 24.85 -24.62
C GLY A 489 0.92 25.43 -23.21
N GLU A 490 0.57 26.73 -23.06
CA GLU A 490 0.38 27.40 -21.76
C GLU A 490 -0.71 26.74 -20.91
N THR A 491 -1.79 26.31 -21.55
CA THR A 491 -2.89 25.60 -20.88
C THR A 491 -2.44 24.23 -20.37
N GLY A 492 -1.71 23.48 -21.22
CA GLY A 492 -1.14 22.18 -20.85
C GLY A 492 -0.13 22.32 -19.70
N GLU A 493 0.71 23.34 -19.71
CA GLU A 493 1.68 23.63 -18.65
C GLU A 493 1.01 23.84 -17.30
N LYS A 494 -0.07 24.64 -17.26
CA LYS A 494 -0.85 24.86 -16.03
C LYS A 494 -1.53 23.59 -15.53
N CYS A 495 -2.04 22.73 -16.43
CA CYS A 495 -2.65 21.45 -16.06
C CYS A 495 -1.63 20.47 -15.47
N LEU A 496 -0.36 20.57 -15.83
CA LEU A 496 0.73 19.72 -15.36
C LEU A 496 1.52 20.33 -14.19
N ALA A 497 0.99 21.35 -13.51
CA ALA A 497 1.60 21.92 -12.31
C ALA A 497 1.77 20.86 -11.20
N ASP A 498 2.89 20.94 -10.45
CA ASP A 498 3.27 19.94 -9.45
C ASP A 498 2.23 19.82 -8.33
N PHE A 499 1.64 20.94 -7.90
CA PHE A 499 0.63 20.96 -6.84
C PHE A 499 -0.77 21.08 -7.42
N GLY A 500 -1.71 20.26 -6.90
CA GLY A 500 -3.10 20.24 -7.36
C GLY A 500 -3.84 21.58 -7.18
N VAL A 501 -3.43 22.39 -6.18
CA VAL A 501 -3.99 23.73 -5.93
C VAL A 501 -3.60 24.76 -7.00
N ASP A 502 -2.50 24.52 -7.71
CA ASP A 502 -2.00 25.40 -8.78
C ASP A 502 -2.58 25.02 -10.15
N ARG A 503 -3.31 23.91 -10.24
CA ARG A 503 -3.95 23.45 -11.47
C ARG A 503 -5.28 24.19 -11.68
N PRO A 504 -5.57 24.64 -12.92
CA PRO A 504 -6.81 25.32 -13.23
C PRO A 504 -8.03 24.40 -13.06
N SER A 505 -9.20 25.00 -12.81
CA SER A 505 -10.45 24.26 -12.87
C SER A 505 -10.74 23.78 -14.31
N MET A 506 -11.56 22.74 -14.46
CA MET A 506 -11.95 22.27 -15.81
C MET A 506 -12.69 23.33 -16.62
N GLY A 507 -13.39 24.26 -15.95
CA GLY A 507 -14.00 25.41 -16.60
C GLY A 507 -12.96 26.37 -17.21
N ASP A 508 -11.87 26.65 -16.47
CA ASP A 508 -10.77 27.47 -16.96
C ASP A 508 -10.01 26.80 -18.10
N VAL A 509 -9.85 25.46 -18.01
CA VAL A 509 -9.22 24.68 -19.10
C VAL A 509 -10.07 24.77 -20.36
N LEU A 510 -11.37 24.54 -20.28
CA LEU A 510 -12.29 24.63 -21.41
C LEU A 510 -12.24 26.03 -22.06
N TRP A 511 -12.33 27.07 -21.26
CA TRP A 511 -12.26 28.46 -21.74
C TRP A 511 -10.96 28.74 -22.48
N ASN A 512 -9.81 28.30 -21.93
CA ASN A 512 -8.50 28.50 -22.57
C ASN A 512 -8.34 27.70 -23.86
N LEU A 513 -8.94 26.50 -23.95
CA LEU A 513 -8.92 25.70 -25.18
C LEU A 513 -9.84 26.28 -26.26
N GLU A 514 -11.00 26.82 -25.90
CA GLU A 514 -11.88 27.57 -26.80
C GLU A 514 -11.19 28.82 -27.34
N TYR A 515 -10.46 29.55 -26.48
CA TYR A 515 -9.67 30.70 -26.92
C TYR A 515 -8.55 30.28 -27.88
N ALA A 516 -7.87 29.18 -27.64
CA ALA A 516 -6.87 28.64 -28.57
C ALA A 516 -7.50 28.29 -29.93
N LEU A 517 -8.71 27.73 -29.93
CA LEU A 517 -9.47 27.42 -31.16
C LEU A 517 -9.85 28.71 -31.92
N GLN A 518 -10.35 29.74 -31.23
CA GLN A 518 -10.63 31.04 -31.84
C GLN A 518 -9.39 31.67 -32.50
N LEU A 519 -8.22 31.56 -31.84
CA LEU A 519 -6.95 32.02 -32.41
C LEU A 519 -6.57 31.20 -33.67
N GLN A 520 -6.94 29.92 -33.72
CA GLN A 520 -6.74 29.08 -34.91
C GLN A 520 -7.65 29.48 -36.07
N GLU A 521 -8.90 29.86 -35.81
CA GLU A 521 -9.94 30.16 -36.79
C GLU A 521 -9.96 31.64 -37.22
N ALA A 522 -9.24 32.52 -36.50
CA ALA A 522 -9.21 33.94 -36.80
C ALA A 522 -8.76 34.19 -38.26
N VAL A 523 -9.61 34.81 -39.08
CA VAL A 523 -9.31 35.22 -40.46
C VAL A 523 -8.38 36.42 -40.40
N ILE A 524 -7.23 36.34 -41.09
CA ILE A 524 -6.36 37.51 -41.30
C ILE A 524 -7.04 38.37 -42.34
N GLN A 525 -7.67 39.46 -41.97
CA GLN A 525 -7.93 40.54 -42.88
C GLN A 525 -6.60 41.23 -43.15
N ASN A 526 -6.02 40.98 -44.31
CA ASN A 526 -4.91 41.77 -44.84
C ASN A 526 -5.44 43.14 -45.28
N ASP A 527 -5.38 44.13 -44.41
CA ASP A 527 -5.39 45.54 -44.78
C ASP A 527 -3.96 46.02 -44.69
N PRO A 528 -3.38 46.56 -45.81
CA PRO A 528 -2.06 47.14 -45.81
C PRO A 528 -2.19 48.63 -45.48
N ASP A 529 -2.19 49.00 -44.25
CA ASP A 529 -1.86 50.34 -43.70
C ASP A 529 -2.55 50.52 -42.35
N GLU A 530 -1.84 50.23 -41.27
CA GLU A 530 -1.81 51.10 -40.08
C GLU A 530 -0.93 50.49 -39.00
N ASN A 531 0.16 51.18 -38.73
CA ASN A 531 0.88 51.10 -37.46
C ASN A 531 -0.09 51.37 -36.30
N SER A 532 -0.49 50.34 -35.58
CA SER A 532 -1.11 50.44 -34.25
C SER A 532 -0.51 49.38 -33.32
N THR A 533 0.71 49.67 -32.88
CA THR A 533 1.19 49.22 -31.59
C THR A 533 0.31 49.87 -30.51
N ASN A 534 -0.16 49.02 -29.58
CA ASN A 534 -0.88 49.35 -28.36
C ASN A 534 -2.40 49.36 -28.49
N LEU A 535 -3.01 48.24 -28.06
CA LEU A 535 -4.24 48.17 -27.26
C LEU A 535 -4.73 46.72 -27.08
N ILE A 536 -3.94 45.84 -26.50
CA ILE A 536 -4.41 44.60 -25.82
C ILE A 536 -3.50 44.38 -24.61
N GLY A 537 -3.62 45.30 -23.65
CA GLY A 537 -2.89 45.21 -22.39
C GLY A 537 -3.75 45.32 -21.11
N ASP A 538 -5.08 45.42 -21.24
CA ASP A 538 -5.92 45.65 -20.07
C ASP A 538 -7.25 44.91 -20.14
N LEU A 539 -7.21 43.58 -19.96
CA LEU A 539 -8.33 42.78 -19.50
C LEU A 539 -7.83 41.69 -18.55
N SER A 540 -7.26 42.12 -17.44
CA SER A 540 -7.12 41.28 -16.24
C SER A 540 -8.37 41.42 -15.39
N PRO A 541 -9.06 40.34 -15.01
CA PRO A 541 -10.11 40.44 -14.01
C PRO A 541 -9.46 40.72 -12.66
N GLN A 542 -9.79 41.86 -12.07
CA GLN A 542 -9.44 42.20 -10.70
C GLN A 542 -10.13 41.22 -9.74
N VAL A 543 -9.33 40.57 -8.92
CA VAL A 543 -9.79 39.86 -7.72
C VAL A 543 -10.24 40.90 -6.70
N ASN A 544 -11.54 41.04 -6.51
CA ASN A 544 -12.11 41.86 -5.43
C ASN A 544 -11.99 41.12 -4.09
N ASN A 545 -11.09 41.59 -3.26
CA ASN A 545 -11.10 41.38 -1.81
C ASN A 545 -12.35 42.03 -1.22
N PHE A 546 -13.29 41.26 -0.64
CA PHE A 546 -14.30 41.77 0.25
C PHE A 546 -13.81 41.64 1.70
N SER A 547 -13.47 42.79 2.29
CA SER A 547 -13.39 42.97 3.73
C SER A 547 -14.76 43.44 4.26
N HIS A 548 -15.16 42.89 5.40
CA HIS A 548 -16.26 43.23 6.30
C HIS A 548 -16.73 44.69 6.29
N ILE A 549 -18.08 44.87 6.26
CA ILE A 549 -18.80 45.94 7.00
C ILE A 549 -20.15 45.37 7.43
N GLU A 550 -20.49 45.67 8.70
CA GLU A 550 -21.69 45.27 9.44
C GLU A 550 -22.97 46.05 9.06
N ALA A 551 -24.08 45.33 9.22
CA ALA A 551 -25.41 45.65 9.80
C ALA A 551 -26.13 46.99 9.50
N SER A 552 -27.33 46.99 8.96
CA SER A 552 -28.69 46.97 9.51
C SER A 552 -29.71 47.72 8.63
N PRO A 553 -31.03 47.61 8.85
CA PRO A 553 -32.00 47.29 7.81
C PRO A 553 -32.93 48.47 7.45
N ALA A 554 -33.46 48.49 6.23
CA ALA A 554 -34.74 49.17 5.95
C ALA A 554 -35.39 48.64 4.66
N GLN A 555 -36.67 48.44 4.82
CA GLN A 555 -37.76 48.05 3.94
C GLN A 555 -37.78 48.73 2.54
N GLY A 556 -38.30 47.99 1.56
CA GLY A 556 -39.04 48.59 0.46
C GLY A 556 -38.93 47.90 -0.89
N GLU A 557 -40.02 47.26 -1.28
CA GLU A 557 -40.58 47.07 -2.62
C GLU A 557 -39.90 46.16 -3.65
N ALA A 558 -40.72 45.21 -4.05
CA ALA A 558 -40.56 44.30 -5.18
C ALA A 558 -40.58 45.05 -6.52
N THR A 559 -39.56 44.80 -7.36
CA THR A 559 -39.72 44.81 -8.82
C THR A 559 -38.86 43.72 -9.43
N ASN A 560 -39.52 42.94 -10.26
CA ASN A 560 -39.00 41.86 -11.08
C ASN A 560 -37.78 42.30 -11.90
N LEU A 561 -36.69 41.53 -11.81
CA LEU A 561 -35.65 41.44 -12.84
C LEU A 561 -35.18 39.99 -12.92
N ASP A 562 -36.07 39.12 -13.41
CA ASP A 562 -35.68 37.94 -14.21
C ASP A 562 -35.27 38.47 -15.57
N ASP A 563 -33.97 38.42 -15.86
CA ASP A 563 -33.36 38.19 -17.18
C ASP A 563 -31.89 38.62 -17.11
N LEU A 564 -31.01 37.69 -16.87
CA LEU A 564 -29.59 37.65 -17.36
C LEU A 564 -28.76 36.58 -16.65
N SER A 565 -29.27 35.35 -16.51
CA SER A 565 -28.45 34.19 -16.17
C SER A 565 -28.87 32.93 -16.92
N GLY A 566 -29.06 33.06 -18.23
CA GLY A 566 -29.59 32.01 -19.10
C GLY A 566 -28.74 31.73 -20.31
N VAL A 567 -27.43 31.46 -20.13
CA VAL A 567 -26.70 30.64 -21.12
C VAL A 567 -26.60 29.25 -20.55
N SER A 568 -27.69 28.52 -20.72
CA SER A 568 -27.80 27.13 -20.34
C SER A 568 -26.70 26.30 -21.05
N MET A 569 -25.88 25.64 -20.29
CA MET A 569 -24.90 24.62 -20.73
C MET A 569 -25.51 23.59 -21.73
N SER A 570 -26.81 23.41 -21.70
CA SER A 570 -27.60 22.57 -22.59
C SER A 570 -27.59 23.03 -24.06
N ARG A 571 -27.32 24.30 -24.36
CA ARG A 571 -27.24 24.80 -25.76
C ARG A 571 -25.89 24.52 -26.42
N VAL A 572 -24.82 24.48 -25.67
CA VAL A 572 -23.48 24.18 -26.19
C VAL A 572 -23.37 22.69 -26.52
N PHE A 573 -23.92 21.81 -25.69
CA PHE A 573 -23.94 20.37 -25.96
C PHE A 573 -24.86 19.98 -27.14
N SER A 574 -25.94 20.68 -27.40
CA SER A 574 -26.82 20.38 -28.52
C SER A 574 -26.26 20.79 -29.90
N GLN A 575 -25.25 21.69 -29.92
CA GLN A 575 -24.54 22.01 -31.18
C GLN A 575 -23.42 21.01 -31.51
N LEU A 576 -22.76 20.43 -30.48
CA LEU A 576 -21.74 19.41 -30.66
C LEU A 576 -22.30 18.06 -31.16
N VAL A 577 -23.54 17.72 -30.79
CA VAL A 577 -24.21 16.47 -31.22
C VAL A 577 -24.80 16.58 -32.66
N LYS A 578 -24.94 17.81 -33.22
CA LYS A 578 -25.46 18.01 -34.58
C LYS A 578 -24.41 17.99 -35.68
N SER A 579 -23.13 17.91 -35.40
CA SER A 579 -22.04 17.87 -36.39
C SER A 579 -21.55 16.48 -36.77
N GLU A 580 -22.06 15.40 -36.15
CA GLU A 580 -21.75 14.01 -36.57
C GLU A 580 -22.95 13.35 -37.22
N GLY A 581 -23.29 13.82 -38.39
CA GLY A 581 -24.37 13.25 -39.21
C GLY A 581 -24.30 13.70 -40.67
N ARG A 582 -23.19 13.40 -41.35
CA ARG A 582 -23.11 13.24 -42.80
C ARG A 582 -21.84 12.48 -43.21
#